data_b3d34f7f13492bfd8c6e1e3e8db2c97d
#
_entry.id   b3d34f7f13492bfd8c6e1e3e8db2c97d
#
_cell.length_a   1.000
_cell.length_b   1.000
_cell.length_c   1.000
_cell.angle_alpha   90.00
_cell.angle_beta   90.00
_cell.angle_gamma   90.00
#
_symmetry.space_group_name_H-M   'P 1'
#
loop_
_entity.id
_entity.type
_entity.pdbx_description
1 polymer ?
#
loop_
_entity_poly.entity_id
_entity_poly.type
_entity_poly.pdbx_seq_one_letter_code
_entity_poly.pdbx_strand_id
1 'polypeptide(L)'
;KMTFEFRINPDARWWDGMPVTSDDVIATWDLRMDETILAPSDQITYGKFERPIAKSKYIVSVKAKTVNWRNFLYFSTSMVLHPYHILKDLDGTSFLEEYTFSLIPGTGPYIIEDKNIKNQESFTLERREDYWAKNSPFKRYKFNFDKIKVSVVKDNDALQFEKFKKGEQDIFTVNRSRRWIEETDFDAASKGWVKKQRVFSEKPAGTSGYYFNMREWPFDDKRIRYAFCYLYNREKMNKEMYYNEYDMMNSLYSGSVYENKDNNSFPHNPEEAIKLLKEAGYIDRNSDGWLVHNETGKVLSFEIAIQKTSAYMVTPVQQMLKEYGLDMQIKFMDYNTIIKNVNARNFKISMLGYSGLVYPNPESSLRSTLADQNDNNNVWGFKSTR
;
A
#
# COMPACT_ATOMS: atom_id res chain seq x y z
N LYS A 1 3.95 8.75 32.87
CA LYS A 1 4.99 8.56 31.83
C LYS A 1 5.09 7.07 31.52
N MET A 2 5.26 6.70 30.26
CA MET A 2 5.35 5.31 29.82
C MET A 2 6.76 5.09 29.28
N THR A 3 7.48 4.12 29.84
CA THR A 3 8.85 3.77 29.44
C THR A 3 8.89 2.30 29.11
N PHE A 4 9.55 1.96 28.01
CA PHE A 4 9.79 0.59 27.57
C PHE A 4 11.30 0.31 27.62
N GLU A 5 11.66 -0.90 28.00
CA GLU A 5 13.02 -1.40 27.87
C GLU A 5 13.04 -2.57 26.88
N PHE A 6 13.85 -2.43 25.84
CA PHE A 6 14.06 -3.46 24.83
C PHE A 6 15.42 -4.11 25.08
N ARG A 7 15.41 -5.43 25.10
CA ARG A 7 16.64 -6.22 25.19
C ARG A 7 16.92 -6.81 23.82
N ILE A 8 18.05 -6.40 23.23
CA ILE A 8 18.54 -6.89 21.94
C ILE A 8 19.19 -8.26 22.20
N ASN A 9 18.92 -9.24 21.31
CA ASN A 9 19.58 -10.54 21.42
C ASN A 9 21.09 -10.38 21.16
N PRO A 10 21.98 -10.76 22.07
CA PRO A 10 23.43 -10.62 21.91
C PRO A 10 24.00 -11.41 20.73
N ASP A 11 23.29 -12.44 20.25
CA ASP A 11 23.70 -13.22 19.08
C ASP A 11 23.32 -12.56 17.76
N ALA A 12 22.44 -11.54 17.77
CA ALA A 12 21.99 -10.88 16.56
C ALA A 12 23.14 -10.22 15.82
N ARG A 13 23.21 -10.48 14.50
CA ARG A 13 24.28 -9.98 13.62
C ARG A 13 23.69 -9.45 12.31
N TRP A 14 24.28 -8.37 11.86
CA TRP A 14 24.15 -7.93 10.48
C TRP A 14 24.80 -8.93 9.53
N TRP A 15 24.51 -8.86 8.25
CA TRP A 15 25.09 -9.83 7.30
C TRP A 15 26.61 -9.68 7.11
N ASP A 16 27.16 -8.52 7.45
CA ASP A 16 28.61 -8.24 7.46
C ASP A 16 29.31 -8.73 8.73
N GLY A 17 28.59 -9.40 9.63
CA GLY A 17 29.08 -9.97 10.88
C GLY A 17 29.07 -9.02 12.08
N MET A 18 28.82 -7.73 11.87
CA MET A 18 28.75 -6.75 12.96
C MET A 18 27.56 -7.06 13.91
N PRO A 19 27.74 -6.91 15.23
CA PRO A 19 26.66 -7.17 16.19
C PRO A 19 25.57 -6.11 16.08
N VAL A 20 24.31 -6.52 16.28
CA VAL A 20 23.21 -5.57 16.47
C VAL A 20 23.25 -5.06 17.91
N THR A 21 23.26 -3.75 18.10
CA THR A 21 23.43 -3.10 19.40
C THR A 21 22.42 -1.99 19.66
N SER A 22 22.47 -1.40 20.84
CA SER A 22 21.67 -0.23 21.19
C SER A 22 21.97 0.99 20.30
N ASP A 23 23.21 1.10 19.78
CA ASP A 23 23.59 2.21 18.92
C ASP A 23 22.86 2.16 17.57
N ASP A 24 22.56 0.95 17.04
CA ASP A 24 21.77 0.78 15.83
C ASP A 24 20.33 1.32 16.01
N VAL A 25 19.73 1.09 17.18
CA VAL A 25 18.38 1.60 17.49
C VAL A 25 18.38 3.12 17.57
N ILE A 26 19.38 3.69 18.24
CA ILE A 26 19.50 5.14 18.43
C ILE A 26 19.77 5.83 17.09
N ALA A 27 20.74 5.34 16.33
CA ALA A 27 21.07 5.92 15.03
C ALA A 27 19.89 5.80 14.04
N THR A 28 19.16 4.68 14.07
CA THR A 28 17.96 4.54 13.25
C THR A 28 16.88 5.56 13.66
N TRP A 29 16.67 5.78 14.97
CA TRP A 29 15.73 6.79 15.44
C TRP A 29 16.18 8.20 15.03
N ASP A 30 17.46 8.54 15.18
CA ASP A 30 18.03 9.82 14.77
C ASP A 30 17.79 10.07 13.28
N LEU A 31 18.08 9.09 12.42
CA LEU A 31 17.81 9.16 10.97
C LEU A 31 16.30 9.38 10.68
N ARG A 32 15.40 8.65 11.36
CA ARG A 32 13.95 8.80 11.16
C ARG A 32 13.41 10.15 11.62
N MET A 33 14.10 10.82 12.55
CA MET A 33 13.75 12.15 13.05
C MET A 33 14.45 13.28 12.29
N ASP A 34 15.41 12.98 11.42
CA ASP A 34 16.05 13.94 10.55
C ASP A 34 15.04 14.48 9.52
N GLU A 35 14.91 15.79 9.41
CA GLU A 35 13.95 16.42 8.48
C GLU A 35 14.33 16.17 7.02
N THR A 36 15.62 15.95 6.74
CA THR A 36 16.16 15.74 5.40
C THR A 36 15.93 14.34 4.84
N ILE A 37 15.52 13.36 5.67
CA ILE A 37 15.12 12.01 5.19
C ILE A 37 13.81 12.00 4.39
N LEU A 38 13.06 13.10 4.40
CA LEU A 38 11.79 13.26 3.70
C LEU A 38 10.73 12.19 4.04
N ALA A 39 10.68 11.77 5.31
CA ALA A 39 9.77 10.76 5.84
C ALA A 39 8.83 11.31 6.93
N PRO A 40 7.93 12.24 6.62
CA PRO A 40 7.09 12.93 7.62
C PRO A 40 6.18 11.99 8.41
N SER A 41 5.75 10.87 7.84
CA SER A 41 4.99 9.84 8.57
C SER A 41 5.80 9.20 9.70
N ASP A 42 7.11 9.02 9.50
CA ASP A 42 8.03 8.51 10.52
C ASP A 42 8.22 9.54 11.62
N GLN A 43 8.39 10.80 11.26
CA GLN A 43 8.50 11.91 12.22
C GLN A 43 7.26 12.03 13.10
N ILE A 44 6.04 11.90 12.54
CA ILE A 44 4.79 11.84 13.30
C ILE A 44 4.77 10.65 14.26
N THR A 45 5.24 9.49 13.81
CA THR A 45 5.21 8.26 14.59
C THR A 45 6.27 8.26 15.70
N TYR A 46 7.53 8.50 15.34
CA TYR A 46 8.66 8.43 16.27
C TYR A 46 8.83 9.70 17.10
N GLY A 47 8.29 10.82 16.64
CA GLY A 47 8.19 12.05 17.42
C GLY A 47 7.30 11.95 18.67
N LYS A 48 6.52 10.86 18.81
CA LYS A 48 5.77 10.52 20.04
C LYS A 48 6.70 10.06 21.20
N PHE A 49 7.98 9.85 20.92
CA PHE A 49 8.98 9.37 21.87
C PHE A 49 10.06 10.43 22.11
N GLU A 50 10.68 10.38 23.30
CA GLU A 50 11.96 11.01 23.52
C GLU A 50 13.06 10.19 22.81
N ARG A 51 14.20 10.80 22.49
CA ARG A 51 15.31 10.08 21.88
C ARG A 51 15.67 8.86 22.75
N PRO A 52 15.78 7.64 22.17
CA PRO A 52 16.13 6.45 22.91
C PRO A 52 17.48 6.57 23.61
N ILE A 53 17.64 5.87 24.75
CA ILE A 53 18.86 5.91 25.56
C ILE A 53 19.43 4.49 25.67
N ALA A 54 20.69 4.30 25.33
CA ALA A 54 21.42 3.06 25.61
C ALA A 54 21.67 2.94 27.11
N LYS A 55 21.10 1.90 27.75
CA LYS A 55 21.43 1.52 29.12
C LYS A 55 22.62 0.59 29.20
N SER A 56 22.83 -0.19 28.15
CA SER A 56 24.01 -1.01 27.90
C SER A 56 24.10 -1.32 26.41
N LYS A 57 25.12 -2.04 25.98
CA LYS A 57 25.32 -2.46 24.57
C LYS A 57 24.08 -3.14 23.97
N TYR A 58 23.26 -3.82 24.80
CA TYR A 58 22.10 -4.60 24.34
C TYR A 58 20.79 -4.24 25.05
N ILE A 59 20.72 -3.09 25.73
CA ILE A 59 19.51 -2.62 26.40
C ILE A 59 19.24 -1.18 26.01
N VAL A 60 18.05 -0.95 25.43
CA VAL A 60 17.58 0.38 25.03
C VAL A 60 16.35 0.74 25.86
N SER A 61 16.38 1.93 26.44
CA SER A 61 15.23 2.54 27.11
C SER A 61 14.57 3.56 26.20
N VAL A 62 13.26 3.42 26.03
CA VAL A 62 12.43 4.27 25.17
C VAL A 62 11.31 4.88 25.98
N LYS A 63 11.25 6.20 26.08
CA LYS A 63 10.25 6.92 26.84
C LYS A 63 9.25 7.60 25.92
N ALA A 64 7.97 7.27 26.07
CA ALA A 64 6.88 7.92 25.35
C ALA A 64 6.51 9.27 26.00
N LYS A 65 6.28 10.30 25.17
CA LYS A 65 5.87 11.65 25.61
C LYS A 65 4.45 11.64 26.20
N THR A 66 3.59 10.74 25.70
CA THR A 66 2.20 10.58 26.16
C THR A 66 1.91 9.12 26.50
N VAL A 67 0.90 8.87 27.32
CA VAL A 67 0.47 7.50 27.65
C VAL A 67 -0.53 7.04 26.61
N ASN A 68 -0.15 6.04 25.84
CA ASN A 68 -1.02 5.39 24.85
C ASN A 68 -0.56 3.93 24.69
N TRP A 69 -1.49 2.98 24.74
CA TRP A 69 -1.18 1.56 24.61
C TRP A 69 -0.53 1.20 23.26
N ARG A 70 -0.82 1.96 22.21
CA ARG A 70 -0.21 1.78 20.88
C ARG A 70 1.27 2.17 20.83
N ASN A 71 1.78 2.92 21.79
CA ASN A 71 3.17 3.36 21.76
C ASN A 71 4.15 2.19 21.72
N PHE A 72 3.86 1.11 22.46
CA PHE A 72 4.68 -0.09 22.37
C PHE A 72 4.74 -0.63 20.94
N LEU A 73 3.61 -0.76 20.27
CA LEU A 73 3.52 -1.26 18.92
C LEU A 73 4.23 -0.33 17.92
N TYR A 74 4.03 0.98 18.04
CA TYR A 74 4.68 1.96 17.15
C TYR A 74 6.20 1.85 17.18
N PHE A 75 6.78 1.66 18.35
CA PHE A 75 8.23 1.55 18.46
C PHE A 75 8.73 0.15 18.11
N SER A 76 8.10 -0.91 18.62
CA SER A 76 8.63 -2.28 18.54
C SER A 76 8.40 -2.96 17.19
N THR A 77 7.35 -2.61 16.45
CA THR A 77 6.96 -3.33 15.22
C THR A 77 7.14 -2.54 13.95
N SER A 78 7.26 -1.22 14.03
CA SER A 78 7.33 -0.36 12.84
C SER A 78 8.75 0.08 12.51
N MET A 79 9.67 0.07 13.46
CA MET A 79 11.05 0.50 13.25
C MET A 79 11.87 -0.61 12.59
N VAL A 80 12.24 -0.40 11.33
CA VAL A 80 13.23 -1.20 10.64
C VAL A 80 14.60 -0.62 10.99
N LEU A 81 15.42 -1.40 11.68
CA LEU A 81 16.73 -0.96 12.11
C LEU A 81 17.73 -0.91 10.94
N HIS A 82 18.63 0.06 11.00
CA HIS A 82 19.79 0.18 10.13
C HIS A 82 21.08 0.13 10.97
N PRO A 83 22.18 -0.39 10.42
CA PRO A 83 23.43 -0.55 11.16
C PRO A 83 24.10 0.80 11.48
N TYR A 84 24.43 1.00 12.75
CA TYR A 84 25.11 2.21 13.23
C TYR A 84 26.40 2.51 12.48
N HIS A 85 27.20 1.49 12.19
CA HIS A 85 28.49 1.67 11.50
C HIS A 85 28.34 2.21 10.06
N ILE A 86 27.13 2.08 9.47
CA ILE A 86 26.77 2.74 8.22
C ILE A 86 26.24 4.14 8.49
N LEU A 87 25.37 4.32 9.49
CA LEU A 87 24.65 5.57 9.71
C LEU A 87 25.47 6.65 10.39
N LYS A 88 26.53 6.31 11.12
CA LYS A 88 27.21 7.20 12.08
C LYS A 88 27.73 8.52 11.48
N ASP A 89 28.01 8.55 10.19
CA ASP A 89 28.58 9.68 9.48
C ASP A 89 27.60 10.26 8.42
N LEU A 90 26.33 9.84 8.44
CA LEU A 90 25.29 10.23 7.47
C LEU A 90 24.15 11.02 8.13
N ASP A 91 23.67 12.04 7.43
CA ASP A 91 22.38 12.67 7.64
C ASP A 91 21.33 12.10 6.66
N GLY A 92 20.08 12.60 6.72
CA GLY A 92 19.02 12.11 5.84
C GLY A 92 19.31 12.34 4.36
N THR A 93 19.93 13.46 4.00
CA THR A 93 20.30 13.76 2.60
C THR A 93 21.33 12.78 2.09
N SER A 94 22.45 12.66 2.78
CA SER A 94 23.56 11.76 2.42
C SER A 94 23.10 10.29 2.39
N PHE A 95 22.24 9.90 3.33
CA PHE A 95 21.63 8.57 3.35
C PHE A 95 20.80 8.31 2.08
N LEU A 96 19.96 9.25 1.67
CA LEU A 96 19.18 9.10 0.45
C LEU A 96 20.06 9.05 -0.80
N GLU A 97 21.11 9.86 -0.87
CA GLU A 97 22.04 9.87 -2.00
C GLU A 97 22.79 8.54 -2.13
N GLU A 98 23.27 7.97 -1.03
CA GLU A 98 24.09 6.75 -1.07
C GLU A 98 23.25 5.46 -1.11
N TYR A 99 22.13 5.41 -0.37
CA TYR A 99 21.41 4.15 -0.09
C TYR A 99 20.03 4.03 -0.73
N THR A 100 19.56 5.00 -1.52
CA THR A 100 18.32 4.83 -2.28
C THR A 100 18.37 3.63 -3.25
N PHE A 101 19.56 3.35 -3.82
CA PHE A 101 19.77 2.26 -4.78
C PHE A 101 20.89 1.29 -4.39
N SER A 102 21.40 1.39 -3.17
CA SER A 102 22.46 0.53 -2.65
C SER A 102 21.92 -0.40 -1.56
N LEU A 103 22.55 -1.56 -1.42
CA LEU A 103 22.16 -2.54 -0.43
C LEU A 103 22.72 -2.16 0.95
N ILE A 104 21.89 -2.27 1.97
CA ILE A 104 22.27 -2.07 3.37
C ILE A 104 22.27 -3.44 4.08
N PRO A 105 23.26 -3.72 4.96
CA PRO A 105 23.26 -4.94 5.75
C PRO A 105 21.96 -5.17 6.50
N GLY A 106 21.37 -6.36 6.29
CA GLY A 106 20.19 -6.84 7.00
C GLY A 106 20.56 -7.90 8.04
N THR A 107 19.62 -8.23 8.92
CA THR A 107 19.79 -9.28 9.94
C THR A 107 19.12 -10.61 9.56
N GLY A 108 18.60 -10.68 8.32
CA GLY A 108 17.80 -11.80 7.83
C GLY A 108 18.62 -13.05 7.45
N PRO A 109 17.90 -14.16 7.12
CA PRO A 109 18.53 -15.42 6.73
C PRO A 109 19.04 -15.46 5.30
N TYR A 110 18.70 -14.48 4.50
CA TYR A 110 19.12 -14.36 3.09
C TYR A 110 19.84 -13.05 2.87
N ILE A 111 20.80 -13.10 1.94
CA ILE A 111 21.52 -11.90 1.44
C ILE A 111 21.37 -11.78 -0.06
N ILE A 112 21.54 -10.58 -0.56
CA ILE A 112 21.74 -10.27 -1.97
C ILE A 112 23.10 -9.60 -2.08
N GLU A 113 23.97 -10.13 -2.93
CA GLU A 113 25.24 -9.50 -3.27
C GLU A 113 25.15 -8.89 -4.67
N ASP A 114 25.92 -7.85 -4.96
CA ASP A 114 25.86 -7.15 -6.27
C ASP A 114 26.06 -8.10 -7.45
N LYS A 115 26.93 -9.12 -7.31
CA LYS A 115 27.12 -10.16 -8.32
C LYS A 115 25.85 -10.96 -8.66
N ASN A 116 24.87 -10.96 -7.75
CA ASN A 116 23.62 -11.69 -7.87
C ASN A 116 22.48 -10.83 -8.46
N ILE A 117 22.79 -9.59 -8.82
CA ILE A 117 21.83 -8.65 -9.42
C ILE A 117 22.13 -8.55 -10.92
N LYS A 118 21.12 -8.87 -11.73
CA LYS A 118 21.08 -8.55 -13.16
C LYS A 118 20.06 -7.44 -13.36
N ASN A 119 20.54 -6.25 -13.58
CA ASN A 119 19.72 -5.04 -13.63
C ASN A 119 18.54 -5.22 -14.59
N GLN A 120 17.33 -4.91 -14.11
CA GLN A 120 16.06 -5.04 -14.81
C GLN A 120 15.66 -6.47 -15.24
N GLU A 121 16.46 -7.51 -14.95
CA GLU A 121 16.17 -8.89 -15.35
C GLU A 121 15.84 -9.78 -14.14
N SER A 122 16.73 -9.81 -13.15
CA SER A 122 16.58 -10.71 -11.99
C SER A 122 17.55 -10.38 -10.86
N PHE A 123 17.22 -10.87 -9.68
CA PHE A 123 18.17 -10.96 -8.57
C PHE A 123 18.00 -12.29 -7.84
N THR A 124 19.05 -12.70 -7.12
CA THR A 124 19.04 -13.96 -6.37
C THR A 124 19.38 -13.69 -4.92
N LEU A 125 18.49 -14.15 -4.03
CA LEU A 125 18.77 -14.22 -2.60
C LEU A 125 19.50 -15.54 -2.32
N GLU A 126 20.60 -15.47 -1.58
CA GLU A 126 21.34 -16.65 -1.14
C GLU A 126 21.18 -16.83 0.37
N ARG A 127 20.94 -18.09 0.82
CA ARG A 127 20.79 -18.39 2.23
C ARG A 127 22.15 -18.28 2.94
N ARG A 128 22.14 -17.60 4.09
CA ARG A 128 23.29 -17.48 4.95
C ARG A 128 23.50 -18.75 5.79
N GLU A 129 24.70 -19.28 5.77
CA GLU A 129 25.08 -20.39 6.67
C GLU A 129 25.31 -19.90 8.11
N ASP A 130 25.77 -18.67 8.27
CA ASP A 130 26.08 -18.00 9.53
C ASP A 130 24.87 -17.28 10.14
N TYR A 131 23.64 -17.52 9.65
CA TYR A 131 22.45 -16.86 10.18
C TYR A 131 22.31 -17.08 11.68
N TRP A 132 22.41 -16.01 12.44
CA TRP A 132 22.46 -16.00 13.91
C TRP A 132 21.27 -16.68 14.57
N ALA A 133 20.08 -16.65 13.97
CA ALA A 133 18.85 -17.22 14.55
C ALA A 133 18.49 -18.60 13.98
N LYS A 134 19.35 -19.25 13.18
CA LYS A 134 19.01 -20.53 12.51
C LYS A 134 18.57 -21.64 13.48
N ASN A 135 19.14 -21.67 14.70
CA ASN A 135 18.83 -22.66 15.73
C ASN A 135 17.76 -22.19 16.74
N SER A 136 17.24 -20.97 16.58
CA SER A 136 16.17 -20.45 17.44
C SER A 136 14.91 -21.31 17.30
N PRO A 137 14.18 -21.60 18.40
CA PRO A 137 12.93 -22.37 18.35
C PRO A 137 11.90 -21.85 17.35
N PHE A 138 11.90 -20.53 17.10
CA PHE A 138 10.98 -19.89 16.17
C PHE A 138 11.46 -19.87 14.71
N LYS A 139 12.73 -20.16 14.43
CA LYS A 139 13.34 -20.03 13.11
C LYS A 139 13.88 -21.35 12.54
N ARG A 140 14.20 -22.33 13.39
CA ARG A 140 14.62 -23.66 12.92
C ARG A 140 13.53 -24.27 12.05
N TYR A 141 13.93 -25.04 11.05
CA TYR A 141 13.05 -25.62 10.02
C TYR A 141 12.38 -24.63 9.08
N LYS A 142 12.81 -23.36 9.11
CA LYS A 142 12.40 -22.33 8.15
C LYS A 142 13.59 -21.98 7.25
N PHE A 143 13.28 -21.25 6.17
CA PHE A 143 14.31 -20.76 5.24
C PHE A 143 15.10 -21.91 4.59
N ASN A 144 14.38 -22.90 4.06
CA ASN A 144 14.95 -24.16 3.58
C ASN A 144 15.56 -24.09 2.18
N PHE A 145 15.25 -23.06 1.40
CA PHE A 145 15.83 -22.88 0.06
C PHE A 145 17.22 -22.25 0.17
N ASP A 146 18.19 -22.81 -0.56
CA ASP A 146 19.54 -22.26 -0.61
C ASP A 146 19.58 -20.98 -1.42
N LYS A 147 18.76 -20.92 -2.50
CA LYS A 147 18.66 -19.76 -3.39
C LYS A 147 17.20 -19.49 -3.75
N ILE A 148 16.85 -18.22 -3.78
CA ILE A 148 15.55 -17.73 -4.25
C ILE A 148 15.82 -16.74 -5.37
N LYS A 149 15.57 -17.15 -6.62
CA LYS A 149 15.71 -16.29 -7.78
C LYS A 149 14.41 -15.54 -8.05
N VAL A 150 14.48 -14.23 -8.11
CA VAL A 150 13.36 -13.36 -8.50
C VAL A 150 13.61 -12.86 -9.91
N SER A 151 12.72 -13.20 -10.85
CA SER A 151 12.77 -12.72 -12.23
C SER A 151 11.82 -11.54 -12.41
N VAL A 152 12.29 -10.48 -13.04
CA VAL A 152 11.51 -9.27 -13.32
C VAL A 152 10.86 -9.40 -14.71
N VAL A 153 9.54 -9.34 -14.75
CA VAL A 153 8.77 -9.26 -16.00
C VAL A 153 7.97 -7.96 -15.96
N LYS A 154 8.47 -6.95 -16.65
CA LYS A 154 7.89 -5.62 -16.61
C LYS A 154 6.61 -5.56 -17.43
N ASP A 155 5.52 -5.06 -16.82
CA ASP A 155 4.24 -4.70 -17.45
C ASP A 155 3.59 -5.78 -18.35
N ASN A 156 3.98 -7.07 -18.18
CA ASN A 156 3.46 -8.17 -19.00
C ASN A 156 3.08 -9.39 -18.14
N ASP A 157 1.95 -9.29 -17.47
CA ASP A 157 1.37 -10.34 -16.63
C ASP A 157 1.02 -11.63 -17.44
N ALA A 158 0.66 -11.49 -18.72
CA ALA A 158 0.42 -12.64 -19.59
C ALA A 158 1.72 -13.42 -19.84
N LEU A 159 2.83 -12.74 -20.17
CA LEU A 159 4.14 -13.38 -20.34
C LEU A 159 4.61 -14.05 -19.05
N GLN A 160 4.38 -13.42 -17.90
CA GLN A 160 4.74 -14.01 -16.62
C GLN A 160 4.00 -15.32 -16.38
N PHE A 161 2.71 -15.38 -16.70
CA PHE A 161 1.92 -16.60 -16.59
C PHE A 161 2.35 -17.68 -17.57
N GLU A 162 2.70 -17.32 -18.83
CA GLU A 162 3.24 -18.27 -19.80
C GLU A 162 4.58 -18.87 -19.33
N LYS A 163 5.47 -18.08 -18.72
CA LYS A 163 6.71 -18.57 -18.11
C LYS A 163 6.43 -19.56 -16.99
N PHE A 164 5.45 -19.29 -16.13
CA PHE A 164 5.02 -20.21 -15.09
C PHE A 164 4.49 -21.53 -15.70
N LYS A 165 3.63 -21.48 -16.69
CA LYS A 165 3.12 -22.70 -17.36
C LYS A 165 4.21 -23.57 -17.98
N LYS A 166 5.31 -22.95 -18.42
CA LYS A 166 6.51 -23.64 -18.95
C LYS A 166 7.44 -24.18 -17.87
N GLY A 167 7.15 -23.96 -16.58
CA GLY A 167 8.00 -24.37 -15.47
C GLY A 167 9.24 -23.50 -15.25
N GLU A 168 9.28 -22.29 -15.81
CA GLU A 168 10.36 -21.34 -15.55
C GLU A 168 10.23 -20.64 -14.17
N GLN A 169 9.10 -20.85 -13.48
CA GLN A 169 8.80 -20.34 -12.15
C GLN A 169 8.13 -21.42 -11.31
N ASP A 170 8.54 -21.55 -10.06
CA ASP A 170 8.01 -22.57 -9.12
C ASP A 170 6.72 -22.11 -8.44
N ILE A 171 6.52 -20.80 -8.30
CA ILE A 171 5.37 -20.20 -7.63
C ILE A 171 4.81 -19.07 -8.48
N PHE A 172 3.50 -19.06 -8.64
CA PHE A 172 2.78 -17.97 -9.29
C PHE A 172 1.57 -17.56 -8.44
N THR A 173 1.48 -16.27 -8.10
CA THR A 173 0.32 -15.73 -7.40
C THR A 173 -0.72 -15.26 -8.41
N VAL A 174 -1.89 -15.87 -8.40
CA VAL A 174 -3.00 -15.51 -9.29
C VAL A 174 -3.79 -14.36 -8.66
N ASN A 175 -3.65 -13.17 -9.22
CA ASN A 175 -4.31 -11.95 -8.75
C ASN A 175 -5.55 -11.55 -9.55
N ARG A 176 -5.91 -12.34 -10.59
CA ARG A 176 -7.07 -12.07 -11.46
C ARG A 176 -8.08 -13.20 -11.34
N SER A 177 -9.31 -12.88 -11.00
CA SER A 177 -10.39 -13.85 -10.87
C SER A 177 -10.60 -14.65 -12.15
N ARG A 178 -10.60 -13.98 -13.32
CA ARG A 178 -10.71 -14.66 -14.61
C ARG A 178 -9.64 -15.74 -14.77
N ARG A 179 -8.38 -15.41 -14.50
CA ARG A 179 -7.28 -16.39 -14.60
C ARG A 179 -7.48 -17.54 -13.61
N TRP A 180 -7.91 -17.25 -12.40
CA TRP A 180 -8.20 -18.28 -11.40
C TRP A 180 -9.29 -19.25 -11.86
N ILE A 181 -10.32 -18.76 -12.52
CA ILE A 181 -11.47 -19.57 -12.95
C ILE A 181 -11.22 -20.24 -14.31
N GLU A 182 -10.70 -19.50 -15.31
CA GLU A 182 -10.69 -19.93 -16.70
C GLU A 182 -9.33 -20.40 -17.21
N GLU A 183 -8.20 -19.93 -16.63
CA GLU A 183 -6.89 -20.08 -17.25
C GLU A 183 -5.97 -21.03 -16.46
N THR A 184 -6.40 -21.59 -15.35
CA THR A 184 -5.57 -22.48 -14.50
C THR A 184 -5.67 -23.95 -14.86
N ASP A 185 -6.45 -24.31 -15.87
CA ASP A 185 -6.53 -25.68 -16.40
C ASP A 185 -5.62 -25.81 -17.62
N PHE A 186 -4.36 -26.21 -17.38
CA PHE A 186 -3.33 -26.42 -18.41
C PHE A 186 -2.59 -27.73 -18.16
N ASP A 187 -1.82 -28.19 -19.13
CA ASP A 187 -1.23 -29.53 -19.16
C ASP A 187 -0.48 -29.93 -17.87
N ALA A 188 0.38 -29.07 -17.34
CA ALA A 188 1.10 -29.37 -16.09
C ALA A 188 0.18 -29.42 -14.86
N ALA A 189 -0.92 -28.64 -14.84
CA ALA A 189 -1.92 -28.69 -13.78
C ALA A 189 -2.74 -29.99 -13.88
N SER A 190 -3.17 -30.36 -15.08
CA SER A 190 -3.93 -31.60 -15.34
C SER A 190 -3.11 -32.87 -15.00
N LYS A 191 -1.79 -32.80 -15.17
CA LYS A 191 -0.84 -33.87 -14.78
C LYS A 191 -0.49 -33.89 -13.30
N GLY A 192 -1.01 -32.93 -12.51
CA GLY A 192 -0.73 -32.81 -11.09
C GLY A 192 0.66 -32.26 -10.73
N TRP A 193 1.43 -31.76 -11.71
CA TRP A 193 2.74 -31.14 -11.47
C TRP A 193 2.60 -29.75 -10.88
N VAL A 194 1.50 -29.07 -11.16
CA VAL A 194 1.13 -27.79 -10.59
C VAL A 194 -0.11 -27.93 -9.72
N LYS A 195 0.00 -27.47 -8.48
CA LYS A 195 -1.11 -27.48 -7.53
C LYS A 195 -1.76 -26.10 -7.43
N LYS A 196 -3.02 -26.01 -7.79
CA LYS A 196 -3.86 -24.84 -7.54
C LYS A 196 -4.30 -24.86 -6.08
N GLN A 197 -4.00 -23.79 -5.33
CA GLN A 197 -4.33 -23.72 -3.92
C GLN A 197 -4.82 -22.32 -3.55
N ARG A 198 -5.94 -22.26 -2.81
CA ARG A 198 -6.43 -21.05 -2.16
C ARG A 198 -5.90 -21.03 -0.73
N VAL A 199 -5.18 -19.97 -0.38
CA VAL A 199 -4.62 -19.80 0.97
C VAL A 199 -5.42 -18.73 1.69
N PHE A 200 -6.02 -19.09 2.80
CA PHE A 200 -6.74 -18.18 3.67
C PHE A 200 -5.84 -17.66 4.77
N SER A 201 -6.08 -16.44 5.19
CA SER A 201 -5.38 -15.80 6.30
C SER A 201 -6.39 -15.09 7.21
N GLU A 202 -6.17 -15.16 8.50
CA GLU A 202 -6.94 -14.39 9.49
C GLU A 202 -6.47 -12.93 9.60
N LYS A 203 -5.46 -12.54 8.82
CA LYS A 203 -5.03 -11.14 8.77
C LYS A 203 -6.18 -10.28 8.26
N PRO A 204 -6.48 -9.15 8.91
CA PRO A 204 -7.51 -8.25 8.43
C PRO A 204 -7.30 -7.89 6.97
N ALA A 205 -8.36 -7.95 6.19
CA ALA A 205 -8.33 -7.51 4.81
C ALA A 205 -7.99 -6.01 4.75
N GLY A 206 -7.26 -5.64 3.72
CA GLY A 206 -7.06 -4.23 3.40
C GLY A 206 -8.29 -3.65 2.70
N THR A 207 -8.18 -2.43 2.25
CA THR A 207 -9.18 -1.78 1.41
C THR A 207 -8.57 -1.38 0.08
N SER A 208 -9.33 -1.52 -0.99
CA SER A 208 -8.97 -0.94 -2.28
C SER A 208 -10.19 -0.32 -2.94
N GLY A 209 -9.98 0.73 -3.72
CA GLY A 209 -11.07 1.40 -4.39
C GLY A 209 -10.68 2.76 -4.98
N TYR A 210 -11.69 3.51 -5.32
CA TYR A 210 -11.55 4.88 -5.82
C TYR A 210 -11.51 5.85 -4.65
N TYR A 211 -10.45 6.66 -4.59
CA TYR A 211 -10.26 7.68 -3.57
C TYR A 211 -10.34 9.06 -4.21
N PHE A 212 -11.28 9.87 -3.74
CA PHE A 212 -11.52 11.22 -4.23
C PHE A 212 -10.63 12.23 -3.50
N ASN A 213 -10.02 13.16 -4.22
CA ASN A 213 -9.43 14.33 -3.60
C ASN A 213 -10.54 15.34 -3.27
N MET A 214 -10.99 15.33 -2.02
CA MET A 214 -12.11 16.17 -1.56
C MET A 214 -11.79 17.67 -1.44
N ARG A 215 -10.56 18.08 -1.82
CA ARG A 215 -10.15 19.50 -1.91
C ARG A 215 -10.41 20.06 -3.30
N GLU A 216 -10.60 19.17 -4.28
CA GLU A 216 -10.54 19.49 -5.69
C GLU A 216 -11.88 19.24 -6.37
N TRP A 217 -12.29 20.24 -7.18
CA TRP A 217 -13.43 20.08 -8.06
C TRP A 217 -13.21 18.87 -9.01
N PRO A 218 -14.24 18.05 -9.27
CA PRO A 218 -15.62 18.11 -8.82
C PRO A 218 -15.89 17.38 -7.50
N PHE A 219 -14.86 16.78 -6.90
CA PHE A 219 -15.01 15.92 -5.73
C PHE A 219 -14.95 16.65 -4.37
N ASP A 220 -14.84 17.97 -4.35
CA ASP A 220 -15.17 18.82 -3.20
C ASP A 220 -16.67 18.76 -2.87
N ASP A 221 -17.54 18.58 -3.86
CA ASP A 221 -18.97 18.38 -3.65
C ASP A 221 -19.30 16.93 -3.26
N LYS A 222 -19.90 16.75 -2.07
CA LYS A 222 -20.33 15.45 -1.54
C LYS A 222 -21.36 14.78 -2.45
N ARG A 223 -22.25 15.53 -3.10
CA ARG A 223 -23.30 15.03 -3.98
C ARG A 223 -22.68 14.32 -5.19
N ILE A 224 -21.61 14.88 -5.76
CA ILE A 224 -20.90 14.26 -6.89
C ILE A 224 -20.22 12.95 -6.46
N ARG A 225 -19.60 12.92 -5.28
CA ARG A 225 -18.98 11.69 -4.76
C ARG A 225 -20.02 10.59 -4.55
N TYR A 226 -21.19 10.93 -3.99
CA TYR A 226 -22.28 9.98 -3.76
C TYR A 226 -22.89 9.51 -5.07
N ALA A 227 -23.10 10.42 -6.04
CA ALA A 227 -23.57 10.05 -7.37
C ALA A 227 -22.62 9.04 -8.04
N PHE A 228 -21.30 9.29 -7.97
CA PHE A 228 -20.31 8.32 -8.46
C PHE A 228 -20.48 6.94 -7.78
N CYS A 229 -20.63 6.91 -6.46
CA CYS A 229 -20.79 5.66 -5.72
C CYS A 229 -22.07 4.91 -6.13
N TYR A 230 -23.19 5.59 -6.36
CA TYR A 230 -24.43 4.98 -6.82
C TYR A 230 -24.40 4.53 -8.28
N LEU A 231 -23.61 5.20 -9.14
CA LEU A 231 -23.42 4.81 -10.55
C LEU A 231 -22.44 3.65 -10.71
N TYR A 232 -21.50 3.51 -9.79
CA TYR A 232 -20.53 2.42 -9.81
C TYR A 232 -21.21 1.10 -9.42
N ASN A 233 -21.65 0.32 -10.40
CA ASN A 233 -22.32 -0.96 -10.17
C ASN A 233 -21.31 -2.05 -9.76
N ARG A 234 -20.95 -2.06 -8.47
CA ARG A 234 -20.00 -3.03 -7.89
C ARG A 234 -20.51 -4.47 -8.01
N GLU A 235 -21.81 -4.67 -7.85
CA GLU A 235 -22.44 -6.00 -7.92
C GLU A 235 -22.32 -6.58 -9.32
N LYS A 236 -22.64 -5.79 -10.34
CA LYS A 236 -22.47 -6.19 -11.74
C LYS A 236 -21.00 -6.53 -12.04
N MET A 237 -20.07 -5.68 -11.63
CA MET A 237 -18.64 -5.93 -11.82
C MET A 237 -18.18 -7.20 -11.10
N ASN A 238 -18.63 -7.41 -9.84
CA ASN A 238 -18.25 -8.61 -9.10
C ASN A 238 -18.77 -9.88 -9.79
N LYS A 239 -19.99 -9.85 -10.28
CA LYS A 239 -20.60 -10.99 -11.00
C LYS A 239 -19.95 -11.24 -12.35
N GLU A 240 -19.85 -10.21 -13.20
CA GLU A 240 -19.49 -10.36 -14.61
C GLU A 240 -17.97 -10.39 -14.86
N MET A 241 -17.18 -9.70 -14.03
CA MET A 241 -15.74 -9.59 -14.22
C MET A 241 -14.92 -10.34 -13.18
N TYR A 242 -15.43 -10.46 -11.96
CA TYR A 242 -14.70 -11.05 -10.85
C TYR A 242 -15.28 -12.39 -10.39
N TYR A 243 -16.28 -12.95 -11.10
CA TYR A 243 -16.84 -14.29 -10.85
C TYR A 243 -17.33 -14.49 -9.41
N ASN A 244 -17.75 -13.40 -8.75
CA ASN A 244 -18.08 -13.35 -7.33
C ASN A 244 -16.94 -13.76 -6.39
N GLU A 245 -15.68 -13.57 -6.82
CA GLU A 245 -14.49 -13.92 -6.04
C GLU A 245 -14.08 -12.83 -5.03
N TYR A 246 -14.72 -11.65 -5.07
CA TYR A 246 -14.44 -10.55 -4.15
C TYR A 246 -15.58 -10.27 -3.21
N ASP A 247 -15.25 -9.93 -1.97
CA ASP A 247 -16.18 -9.39 -1.00
C ASP A 247 -16.35 -7.89 -1.20
N MET A 248 -17.61 -7.41 -1.12
CA MET A 248 -17.89 -5.99 -1.18
C MET A 248 -17.63 -5.32 0.16
N MET A 249 -16.77 -4.33 0.16
CA MET A 249 -16.37 -3.62 1.35
C MET A 249 -17.17 -2.31 1.50
N ASN A 250 -17.71 -2.08 2.69
CA ASN A 250 -18.44 -0.85 3.05
C ASN A 250 -17.76 -0.11 4.21
N SER A 251 -16.60 -0.55 4.62
CA SER A 251 -15.79 0.05 5.68
C SER A 251 -14.31 -0.02 5.34
N LEU A 252 -13.53 0.95 5.79
CA LEU A 252 -12.06 0.86 5.77
C LEU A 252 -11.53 -0.30 6.64
N TYR A 253 -12.38 -0.85 7.50
CA TYR A 253 -12.04 -1.90 8.46
C TYR A 253 -12.93 -3.14 8.32
N SER A 254 -13.43 -3.39 7.10
CA SER A 254 -14.31 -4.54 6.81
C SER A 254 -13.71 -5.86 7.28
N GLY A 255 -14.56 -6.70 7.88
CA GLY A 255 -14.16 -7.99 8.43
C GLY A 255 -13.39 -7.92 9.76
N SER A 256 -13.19 -6.74 10.33
CA SER A 256 -12.54 -6.55 11.63
C SER A 256 -13.52 -6.17 12.73
N VAL A 257 -13.07 -6.23 14.00
CA VAL A 257 -13.85 -5.77 15.16
C VAL A 257 -14.11 -4.25 15.16
N TYR A 258 -13.46 -3.52 14.27
CA TYR A 258 -13.59 -2.07 14.12
C TYR A 258 -14.55 -1.70 12.97
N GLU A 259 -15.17 -2.69 12.33
CA GLU A 259 -16.12 -2.44 11.26
C GLU A 259 -17.40 -1.79 11.81
N ASN A 260 -17.78 -0.65 11.23
CA ASN A 260 -19.13 -0.11 11.43
C ASN A 260 -20.07 -0.72 10.39
N LYS A 261 -20.97 -1.57 10.84
CA LYS A 261 -21.96 -2.26 9.98
C LYS A 261 -23.08 -1.35 9.50
N ASP A 262 -23.26 -0.19 10.13
CA ASP A 262 -24.27 0.80 9.77
C ASP A 262 -23.82 1.75 8.64
N ASN A 263 -22.64 1.53 8.08
CA ASN A 263 -22.17 2.29 6.94
C ASN A 263 -23.07 2.08 5.72
N ASN A 264 -23.28 3.15 4.96
CA ASN A 264 -24.02 3.07 3.69
C ASN A 264 -23.26 2.14 2.70
N SER A 265 -24.00 1.18 2.13
CA SER A 265 -23.45 0.23 1.16
C SER A 265 -23.40 0.77 -0.28
N PHE A 266 -24.04 1.90 -0.56
CA PHE A 266 -24.16 2.47 -1.90
C PHE A 266 -24.55 1.41 -2.96
N PRO A 267 -25.72 0.75 -2.88
CA PRO A 267 -26.18 -0.13 -3.92
C PRO A 267 -26.36 0.63 -5.22
N HIS A 268 -26.24 -0.03 -6.36
CA HIS A 268 -26.41 0.62 -7.65
C HIS A 268 -27.82 1.26 -7.75
N ASN A 269 -27.85 2.60 -7.82
CA ASN A 269 -29.08 3.39 -7.85
C ASN A 269 -28.93 4.63 -8.74
N PRO A 270 -29.12 4.48 -10.07
CA PRO A 270 -28.99 5.59 -10.99
C PRO A 270 -29.98 6.73 -10.74
N GLU A 271 -31.17 6.44 -10.23
CA GLU A 271 -32.19 7.46 -9.97
C GLU A 271 -31.71 8.43 -8.88
N GLU A 272 -31.20 7.90 -7.76
CA GLU A 272 -30.65 8.73 -6.69
C GLU A 272 -29.38 9.47 -7.15
N ALA A 273 -28.57 8.84 -7.97
CA ALA A 273 -27.39 9.48 -8.56
C ALA A 273 -27.77 10.69 -9.44
N ILE A 274 -28.75 10.52 -10.34
CA ILE A 274 -29.25 11.61 -11.22
C ILE A 274 -29.85 12.75 -10.38
N LYS A 275 -30.59 12.42 -9.32
CA LYS A 275 -31.13 13.41 -8.40
C LYS A 275 -30.01 14.24 -7.76
N LEU A 276 -28.99 13.58 -7.21
CA LEU A 276 -27.83 14.24 -6.60
C LEU A 276 -27.06 15.11 -7.60
N LEU A 277 -26.90 14.65 -8.84
CA LEU A 277 -26.26 15.43 -9.92
C LEU A 277 -27.05 16.70 -10.26
N LYS A 278 -28.40 16.58 -10.35
CA LYS A 278 -29.29 17.72 -10.57
C LYS A 278 -29.21 18.73 -9.42
N GLU A 279 -29.24 18.27 -8.18
CA GLU A 279 -29.06 19.10 -6.99
C GLU A 279 -27.70 19.80 -6.96
N ALA A 280 -26.65 19.21 -7.57
CA ALA A 280 -25.34 19.79 -7.73
C ALA A 280 -25.23 20.73 -8.95
N GLY A 281 -26.34 20.98 -9.69
CA GLY A 281 -26.39 21.90 -10.83
C GLY A 281 -26.08 21.26 -12.20
N TYR A 282 -26.00 19.92 -12.29
CA TYR A 282 -25.76 19.21 -13.54
C TYR A 282 -27.08 18.62 -14.08
N ILE A 283 -27.78 19.40 -14.90
CA ILE A 283 -29.09 19.06 -15.42
C ILE A 283 -29.03 18.69 -16.91
N ASP A 284 -28.34 19.52 -17.67
CA ASP A 284 -28.29 19.45 -19.11
C ASP A 284 -27.00 18.76 -19.61
N ARG A 285 -27.04 18.29 -20.87
CA ARG A 285 -25.88 17.72 -21.56
C ARG A 285 -25.48 18.62 -22.73
N ASN A 286 -24.16 18.68 -23.00
CA ASN A 286 -23.67 19.32 -24.21
C ASN A 286 -23.86 18.43 -25.46
N SER A 287 -23.42 18.91 -26.63
CA SER A 287 -23.50 18.17 -27.92
C SER A 287 -22.81 16.81 -27.90
N ASP A 288 -21.82 16.63 -27.02
CA ASP A 288 -21.05 15.39 -26.88
C ASP A 288 -21.69 14.40 -25.88
N GLY A 289 -22.81 14.81 -25.27
CA GLY A 289 -23.55 14.01 -24.29
C GLY A 289 -23.04 14.11 -22.84
N TRP A 290 -22.10 15.01 -22.56
CA TRP A 290 -21.57 15.21 -21.22
C TRP A 290 -22.40 16.19 -20.40
N LEU A 291 -22.57 15.90 -19.11
CA LEU A 291 -23.25 16.79 -18.19
C LEU A 291 -22.49 18.12 -18.05
N VAL A 292 -23.24 19.21 -18.09
CA VAL A 292 -22.73 20.57 -17.89
C VAL A 292 -23.41 21.24 -16.70
N HIS A 293 -22.67 22.00 -15.96
CA HIS A 293 -23.21 22.77 -14.85
C HIS A 293 -24.04 23.94 -15.38
N ASN A 294 -25.28 24.05 -14.95
CA ASN A 294 -26.29 24.99 -15.48
C ASN A 294 -25.89 26.47 -15.38
N GLU A 295 -25.16 26.87 -14.33
CA GLU A 295 -24.73 28.28 -14.13
C GLU A 295 -23.38 28.59 -14.79
N THR A 296 -22.43 27.62 -14.74
CA THR A 296 -21.06 27.86 -15.18
C THR A 296 -20.71 27.32 -16.55
N GLY A 297 -21.56 26.45 -17.11
CA GLY A 297 -21.31 25.77 -18.37
C GLY A 297 -20.16 24.74 -18.30
N LYS A 298 -19.63 24.48 -17.12
CA LYS A 298 -18.48 23.59 -16.94
C LYS A 298 -18.90 22.14 -17.08
N VAL A 299 -18.22 21.40 -17.97
CA VAL A 299 -18.43 19.97 -18.19
C VAL A 299 -17.99 19.19 -16.95
N LEU A 300 -18.78 18.20 -16.53
CA LEU A 300 -18.41 17.27 -15.44
C LEU A 300 -17.38 16.26 -15.96
N SER A 301 -16.13 16.74 -16.04
CA SER A 301 -14.99 15.99 -16.56
C SER A 301 -13.87 15.92 -15.53
N PHE A 302 -13.25 14.76 -15.39
CA PHE A 302 -12.12 14.54 -14.48
C PHE A 302 -11.22 13.42 -14.98
N GLU A 303 -9.94 13.51 -14.61
CA GLU A 303 -8.91 12.57 -15.02
C GLU A 303 -8.60 11.57 -13.89
N ILE A 304 -8.37 10.30 -14.27
CA ILE A 304 -7.78 9.28 -13.42
C ILE A 304 -6.49 8.75 -14.03
N ALA A 305 -5.40 8.80 -13.27
CA ALA A 305 -4.13 8.21 -13.67
C ALA A 305 -4.06 6.76 -13.18
N ILE A 306 -3.74 5.84 -14.10
CA ILE A 306 -3.63 4.40 -13.81
C ILE A 306 -2.44 3.77 -14.54
N GLN A 307 -1.97 2.62 -14.02
CA GLN A 307 -1.08 1.76 -14.79
C GLN A 307 -1.85 1.07 -15.91
N LYS A 308 -1.21 0.82 -17.04
CA LYS A 308 -1.82 0.13 -18.18
C LYS A 308 -2.40 -1.24 -17.81
N THR A 309 -1.75 -1.94 -16.89
CA THR A 309 -2.20 -3.23 -16.35
C THR A 309 -3.51 -3.17 -15.57
N SER A 310 -3.93 -1.97 -15.11
CA SER A 310 -5.18 -1.75 -14.37
C SER A 310 -6.35 -1.33 -15.27
N ALA A 311 -6.11 -1.13 -16.57
CA ALA A 311 -7.15 -0.66 -17.50
C ALA A 311 -8.40 -1.54 -17.52
N TYR A 312 -8.25 -2.86 -17.39
CA TYR A 312 -9.36 -3.80 -17.37
C TYR A 312 -10.36 -3.56 -16.23
N MET A 313 -9.91 -2.99 -15.09
CA MET A 313 -10.79 -2.65 -13.96
C MET A 313 -11.45 -1.28 -14.13
N VAL A 314 -10.77 -0.32 -14.76
CA VAL A 314 -11.21 1.09 -14.80
C VAL A 314 -12.06 1.40 -16.04
N THR A 315 -11.75 0.78 -17.18
CA THR A 315 -12.49 1.02 -18.43
C THR A 315 -14.01 0.69 -18.29
N PRO A 316 -14.41 -0.40 -17.64
CA PRO A 316 -15.85 -0.66 -17.43
C PRO A 316 -16.54 0.41 -16.60
N VAL A 317 -15.85 0.94 -15.57
CA VAL A 317 -16.39 2.03 -14.75
C VAL A 317 -16.51 3.32 -15.55
N GLN A 318 -15.53 3.62 -16.38
CA GLN A 318 -15.60 4.74 -17.34
C GLN A 318 -16.85 4.63 -18.24
N GLN A 319 -17.14 3.43 -18.76
CA GLN A 319 -18.33 3.22 -19.59
C GLN A 319 -19.63 3.40 -18.80
N MET A 320 -19.71 2.85 -17.59
CA MET A 320 -20.87 3.07 -16.70
C MET A 320 -21.13 4.55 -16.43
N LEU A 321 -20.09 5.32 -16.14
CA LEU A 321 -20.22 6.76 -15.88
C LEU A 321 -20.60 7.54 -17.13
N LYS A 322 -20.07 7.16 -18.30
CA LYS A 322 -20.40 7.77 -19.60
C LYS A 322 -21.89 7.67 -19.93
N GLU A 323 -22.55 6.56 -19.62
CA GLU A 323 -23.98 6.38 -19.84
C GLU A 323 -24.80 7.49 -19.16
N TYR A 324 -24.30 7.99 -18.03
CA TYR A 324 -24.94 9.05 -17.24
C TYR A 324 -24.33 10.44 -17.49
N GLY A 325 -23.41 10.55 -18.44
CA GLY A 325 -22.86 11.85 -18.87
C GLY A 325 -21.68 12.37 -18.06
N LEU A 326 -21.04 11.51 -17.25
CA LEU A 326 -19.80 11.87 -16.56
C LEU A 326 -18.59 11.53 -17.45
N ASP A 327 -17.72 12.49 -17.68
CA ASP A 327 -16.53 12.32 -18.52
C ASP A 327 -15.32 11.96 -17.63
N MET A 328 -15.07 10.68 -17.43
CA MET A 328 -13.88 10.17 -16.76
C MET A 328 -12.80 9.86 -17.79
N GLN A 329 -11.72 10.63 -17.81
CA GLN A 329 -10.60 10.46 -18.73
C GLN A 329 -9.51 9.60 -18.10
N ILE A 330 -9.10 8.53 -18.79
CA ILE A 330 -8.06 7.60 -18.33
C ILE A 330 -6.72 8.05 -18.89
N LYS A 331 -5.73 8.27 -17.99
CA LYS A 331 -4.36 8.58 -18.33
C LYS A 331 -3.41 7.49 -17.84
N PHE A 332 -2.58 6.98 -18.74
CA PHE A 332 -1.61 5.96 -18.37
C PHE A 332 -0.32 6.55 -17.85
N MET A 333 0.08 6.13 -16.65
CA MET A 333 1.32 6.51 -15.99
C MET A 333 1.94 5.31 -15.30
N ASP A 334 3.24 5.38 -15.01
CA ASP A 334 3.89 4.42 -14.13
C ASP A 334 3.47 4.63 -12.66
N TYR A 335 3.62 3.57 -11.86
CA TYR A 335 3.18 3.57 -10.46
C TYR A 335 3.84 4.67 -9.61
N ASN A 336 5.15 4.88 -9.77
CA ASN A 336 5.88 5.86 -8.96
C ASN A 336 5.41 7.29 -9.25
N THR A 337 5.15 7.59 -10.53
CA THR A 337 4.57 8.88 -10.94
C THR A 337 3.18 9.08 -10.37
N ILE A 338 2.33 8.04 -10.37
CA ILE A 338 0.99 8.10 -9.76
C ILE A 338 1.11 8.42 -8.26
N ILE A 339 1.95 7.67 -7.53
CA ILE A 339 2.13 7.89 -6.08
C ILE A 339 2.73 9.25 -5.78
N LYS A 340 3.69 9.74 -6.57
CA LYS A 340 4.23 11.10 -6.45
C LYS A 340 3.14 12.15 -6.59
N ASN A 341 2.26 12.02 -7.59
CA ASN A 341 1.14 12.93 -7.80
C ASN A 341 0.13 12.86 -6.64
N VAL A 342 -0.18 11.68 -6.14
CA VAL A 342 -1.07 11.49 -4.97
C VAL A 342 -0.48 12.17 -3.72
N ASN A 343 0.80 11.96 -3.45
CA ASN A 343 1.49 12.58 -2.32
C ASN A 343 1.56 14.10 -2.45
N ALA A 344 1.77 14.62 -3.66
CA ALA A 344 1.72 16.05 -3.96
C ALA A 344 0.29 16.63 -4.03
N ARG A 345 -0.76 15.80 -3.80
CA ARG A 345 -2.19 16.18 -3.92
C ARG A 345 -2.61 16.59 -5.34
N ASN A 346 -1.81 16.28 -6.33
CA ASN A 346 -2.06 16.61 -7.74
C ASN A 346 -2.85 15.47 -8.42
N PHE A 347 -4.09 15.27 -7.99
CA PHE A 347 -5.03 14.31 -8.58
C PHE A 347 -6.47 14.72 -8.26
N LYS A 348 -7.43 14.25 -9.06
CA LYS A 348 -8.87 14.37 -8.79
C LYS A 348 -9.43 13.12 -8.13
N ILE A 349 -9.15 11.98 -8.73
CA ILE A 349 -9.50 10.66 -8.27
C ILE A 349 -8.33 9.70 -8.52
N SER A 350 -8.10 8.75 -7.64
CA SER A 350 -7.05 7.74 -7.80
C SER A 350 -7.52 6.38 -7.31
N MET A 351 -7.00 5.31 -7.89
CA MET A 351 -7.13 3.97 -7.33
C MET A 351 -6.03 3.74 -6.30
N LEU A 352 -6.42 3.52 -5.06
CA LEU A 352 -5.49 3.25 -3.96
C LEU A 352 -5.88 1.98 -3.22
N GLY A 353 -4.88 1.33 -2.61
CA GLY A 353 -5.06 0.18 -1.73
C GLY A 353 -4.29 0.37 -0.43
N TYR A 354 -4.89 -0.04 0.66
CA TYR A 354 -4.29 -0.01 1.99
C TYR A 354 -4.35 -1.39 2.61
N SER A 355 -3.24 -1.84 3.16
CA SER A 355 -3.17 -3.13 3.87
C SER A 355 -3.98 -3.08 5.16
N GLY A 356 -4.66 -4.19 5.48
CA GLY A 356 -5.33 -4.35 6.75
C GLY A 356 -4.33 -4.45 7.90
N LEU A 357 -4.69 -3.85 9.03
CA LEU A 357 -3.91 -3.87 10.26
C LEU A 357 -4.75 -4.46 11.39
N VAL A 358 -4.14 -5.31 12.22
CA VAL A 358 -4.81 -5.87 13.43
C VAL A 358 -5.24 -4.75 14.37
N TYR A 359 -4.43 -3.71 14.48
CA TYR A 359 -4.71 -2.53 15.30
C TYR A 359 -4.66 -1.27 14.42
N PRO A 360 -5.72 -0.99 13.65
CA PRO A 360 -5.72 0.14 12.74
C PRO A 360 -5.53 1.47 13.47
N ASN A 361 -4.73 2.34 12.86
CA ASN A 361 -4.54 3.69 13.34
C ASN A 361 -5.03 4.70 12.31
N PRO A 362 -6.21 5.33 12.54
CA PRO A 362 -6.75 6.31 11.61
C PRO A 362 -6.06 7.69 11.68
N GLU A 363 -5.18 7.91 12.65
CA GLU A 363 -4.61 9.24 12.91
C GLU A 363 -3.95 9.84 11.68
N SER A 364 -3.06 9.10 11.03
CA SER A 364 -2.29 9.62 9.89
C SER A 364 -3.12 9.85 8.63
N SER A 365 -4.23 9.12 8.46
CA SER A 365 -5.04 9.15 7.24
C SER A 365 -6.38 9.86 7.38
N LEU A 366 -6.93 9.96 8.59
CA LEU A 366 -8.25 10.55 8.82
C LEU A 366 -8.25 11.75 9.76
N ARG A 367 -7.09 12.14 10.32
CA ARG A 367 -7.00 13.33 11.15
C ARG A 367 -7.23 14.59 10.32
N SER A 368 -8.29 15.32 10.62
CA SER A 368 -8.73 16.48 9.83
C SER A 368 -7.71 17.63 9.79
N THR A 369 -6.89 17.80 10.83
CA THR A 369 -5.81 18.81 10.85
C THR A 369 -4.69 18.53 9.84
N LEU A 370 -4.62 17.32 9.28
CA LEU A 370 -3.66 16.94 8.24
C LEU A 370 -4.22 17.10 6.84
N ALA A 371 -5.51 17.42 6.70
CA ALA A 371 -6.19 17.47 5.42
C ALA A 371 -5.56 18.46 4.42
N ASP A 372 -5.12 19.62 4.89
CA ASP A 372 -4.56 20.68 4.05
C ASP A 372 -3.01 20.71 4.08
N GLN A 373 -2.38 19.70 4.69
CA GLN A 373 -0.94 19.58 4.75
C GLN A 373 -0.45 18.57 3.70
N ASN A 374 0.70 18.81 3.10
CA ASN A 374 1.40 17.87 2.24
C ASN A 374 2.13 16.81 3.08
N ASP A 375 2.62 15.77 2.43
CA ASP A 375 3.49 14.76 3.00
C ASP A 375 2.91 14.03 4.22
N ASN A 376 1.63 13.69 4.16
CA ASN A 376 0.96 12.83 5.14
C ASN A 376 -0.04 11.90 4.44
N ASN A 377 -0.61 10.93 5.18
CA ASN A 377 -1.50 9.92 4.62
C ASN A 377 -2.96 10.37 4.45
N ASN A 378 -3.33 11.59 4.85
CA ASN A 378 -4.66 12.14 4.55
C ASN A 378 -4.68 12.69 3.10
N VAL A 379 -4.38 11.82 2.15
CA VAL A 379 -4.24 12.19 0.72
C VAL A 379 -5.55 12.64 0.09
N TRP A 380 -6.68 12.19 0.61
CA TRP A 380 -8.02 12.54 0.09
C TRP A 380 -8.62 13.83 0.68
N GLY A 381 -8.00 14.45 1.68
CA GLY A 381 -8.50 15.70 2.27
C GLY A 381 -9.68 15.53 3.20
N PHE A 382 -9.74 14.43 3.91
CA PHE A 382 -10.81 14.21 4.88
C PHE A 382 -10.78 15.29 5.97
N LYS A 383 -11.89 16.03 6.11
CA LYS A 383 -12.14 16.97 7.19
C LYS A 383 -13.39 16.52 7.93
N SER A 384 -13.32 16.41 9.25
CA SER A 384 -14.50 16.18 10.07
C SER A 384 -15.33 17.48 10.05
N THR A 385 -16.53 17.38 9.54
CA THR A 385 -17.56 18.41 9.73
C THR A 385 -18.35 18.00 10.97
N ARG A 386 -18.05 18.65 12.09
CA ARG A 386 -18.93 18.60 13.25
C ARG A 386 -19.96 19.71 13.15
#